data_6b63a2002e125916fc4aad3761d7b204
#
_entry.id   6b63a2002e125916fc4aad3761d7b204
#
_cell.length_a   1.000
_cell.length_b   1.000
_cell.length_c   1.000
_cell.angle_alpha   90.00
_cell.angle_beta   90.00
_cell.angle_gamma   90.00
#
_symmetry.space_group_name_H-M   'P 1'
#
loop_
_entity.id
_entity.type
_entity.pdbx_description
1 polymer ?
#
loop_
_entity_poly.entity_id
_entity_poly.type
_entity_poly.pdbx_seq_one_letter_code
_entity_poly.pdbx_strand_id
1 'polypeptide(L)'
;MCNGTIMDKLISFSLPLMLSGILQLLFNAVDIVVVGRFSGSQALAAVGSTTALINIFTNLFIGISLGANVLAARFYAAGKSKEMSETVHTSVTVALISGVLMGILGLMFARFSLELMGTPEDVISQSALYMRIYFLGMPFFMLYNYGAAILRAV
;
A
#
# COMPACT_ATOMS: atom_id res chain seq x y z
N MET A 1 -24.72 -1.25 -8.84
CA MET A 1 -24.37 -2.65 -9.21
C MET A 1 -25.47 -3.68 -9.01
N CYS A 2 -26.70 -3.33 -8.70
CA CYS A 2 -27.74 -4.30 -8.31
C CYS A 2 -28.62 -4.87 -9.44
N ASN A 3 -28.43 -4.51 -10.72
CA ASN A 3 -29.19 -5.00 -11.87
C ASN A 3 -28.30 -5.44 -13.02
N GLY A 4 -28.54 -6.60 -13.67
CA GLY A 4 -27.80 -7.17 -14.80
C GLY A 4 -27.11 -8.51 -14.50
N THR A 5 -26.50 -9.14 -15.51
CA THR A 5 -25.84 -10.44 -15.34
C THR A 5 -24.57 -10.28 -14.48
N ILE A 6 -24.35 -11.23 -13.57
CA ILE A 6 -23.22 -11.22 -12.64
C ILE A 6 -21.89 -11.19 -13.39
N MET A 7 -21.82 -11.90 -14.52
CA MET A 7 -20.61 -12.02 -15.33
C MET A 7 -20.17 -10.69 -15.96
N ASP A 8 -21.10 -9.94 -16.55
CA ASP A 8 -20.80 -8.64 -17.18
C ASP A 8 -20.28 -7.64 -16.14
N LYS A 9 -20.82 -7.70 -14.93
CA LYS A 9 -20.39 -6.82 -13.83
C LYS A 9 -19.05 -7.20 -13.26
N LEU A 10 -18.79 -8.50 -13.13
CA LEU A 10 -17.46 -8.99 -12.74
C LEU A 10 -16.40 -8.52 -13.74
N ILE A 11 -16.64 -8.67 -15.03
CA ILE A 11 -15.70 -8.24 -16.09
C ILE A 11 -15.54 -6.72 -16.05
N SER A 12 -16.63 -5.96 -16.01
CA SER A 12 -16.60 -4.50 -16.00
C SER A 12 -15.89 -3.92 -14.77
N PHE A 13 -15.98 -4.61 -13.62
CA PHE A 13 -15.27 -4.23 -12.39
C PHE A 13 -13.81 -4.68 -12.39
N SER A 14 -13.54 -5.89 -12.88
CA SER A 14 -12.19 -6.47 -12.86
C SER A 14 -11.26 -5.80 -13.87
N LEU A 15 -11.76 -5.40 -15.03
CA LEU A 15 -10.94 -4.81 -16.09
C LEU A 15 -10.20 -3.53 -15.68
N PRO A 16 -10.86 -2.52 -15.06
CA PRO A 16 -10.17 -1.34 -14.55
C PRO A 16 -9.18 -1.65 -13.44
N LEU A 17 -9.50 -2.62 -12.57
CA LEU A 17 -8.59 -3.05 -11.50
C LEU A 17 -7.34 -3.72 -12.07
N MET A 18 -7.49 -4.58 -13.07
CA MET A 18 -6.36 -5.21 -13.77
C MET A 18 -5.49 -4.17 -14.47
N LEU A 19 -6.09 -3.21 -15.18
CA LEU A 19 -5.36 -2.11 -15.81
C LEU A 19 -4.60 -1.26 -14.80
N SER A 20 -5.22 -0.94 -13.67
CA SER A 20 -4.56 -0.23 -12.56
C SER A 20 -3.37 -1.02 -12.02
N GLY A 21 -3.51 -2.34 -11.85
CA GLY A 21 -2.42 -3.22 -11.42
C GLY A 21 -1.27 -3.27 -12.44
N ILE A 22 -1.57 -3.37 -13.73
CA ILE A 22 -0.57 -3.35 -14.80
C ILE A 22 0.18 -2.01 -14.82
N LEU A 23 -0.53 -0.89 -14.71
CA LEU A 23 0.09 0.44 -14.62
C LEU A 23 1.03 0.53 -13.41
N GLN A 24 0.62 0.03 -12.25
CA GLN A 24 1.45 0.02 -11.05
C GLN A 24 2.73 -0.82 -11.24
N LEU A 25 2.64 -1.97 -11.89
CA LEU A 25 3.81 -2.78 -12.24
C LEU A 25 4.74 -2.06 -13.23
N LEU A 26 4.19 -1.37 -14.21
CA LEU A 26 4.98 -0.56 -15.14
C LEU A 26 5.69 0.59 -14.44
N PHE A 27 5.03 1.31 -13.53
CA PHE A 27 5.67 2.34 -12.71
C PHE A 27 6.83 1.78 -11.89
N ASN A 28 6.64 0.64 -11.23
CA ASN A 28 7.71 -0.04 -10.50
C ASN A 28 8.89 -0.44 -11.41
N ALA A 29 8.60 -0.96 -12.58
CA ALA A 29 9.64 -1.35 -13.54
C ALA A 29 10.43 -0.12 -14.04
N VAL A 30 9.75 0.98 -14.35
CA VAL A 30 10.37 2.24 -14.76
C VAL A 30 11.23 2.80 -13.61
N ASP A 31 10.75 2.78 -12.38
CA ASP A 31 11.50 3.24 -11.20
C ASP A 31 12.82 2.46 -11.03
N ILE A 32 12.75 1.14 -11.12
CA ILE A 32 13.95 0.27 -11.07
C ILE A 32 14.94 0.61 -12.18
N VAL A 33 14.46 0.82 -13.42
CA VAL A 33 15.31 1.18 -14.56
C VAL A 33 15.96 2.55 -14.37
N VAL A 34 15.19 3.53 -13.91
CA VAL A 34 15.70 4.89 -13.65
C VAL A 34 16.73 4.87 -12.53
N VAL A 35 16.44 4.23 -11.40
CA VAL A 35 17.39 4.10 -10.27
C VAL A 35 18.65 3.39 -10.71
N GLY A 36 18.54 2.26 -11.42
CA GLY A 36 19.69 1.50 -11.89
C GLY A 36 20.58 2.28 -12.88
N ARG A 37 19.96 3.10 -13.74
CA ARG A 37 20.70 3.84 -14.78
C ARG A 37 21.33 5.14 -14.27
N PHE A 38 20.65 5.84 -13.37
CA PHE A 38 21.08 7.17 -12.93
C PHE A 38 21.74 7.19 -11.55
N SER A 39 21.44 6.24 -10.66
CA SER A 39 21.95 6.21 -9.28
C SER A 39 22.96 5.09 -9.04
N GLY A 40 23.17 4.22 -10.03
CA GLY A 40 24.18 3.16 -9.98
C GLY A 40 23.71 1.86 -9.29
N SER A 41 24.59 0.86 -9.31
CA SER A 41 24.29 -0.51 -8.84
C SER A 41 24.05 -0.58 -7.33
N GLN A 42 24.69 0.25 -6.52
CA GLN A 42 24.49 0.28 -5.07
C GLN A 42 23.09 0.77 -4.70
N ALA A 43 22.61 1.83 -5.36
CA ALA A 43 21.26 2.33 -5.15
C ALA A 43 20.21 1.31 -5.59
N LEU A 44 20.45 0.59 -6.69
CA LEU A 44 19.58 -0.48 -7.16
C LEU A 44 19.52 -1.65 -6.16
N ALA A 45 20.68 -2.05 -5.61
CA ALA A 45 20.75 -3.05 -4.57
C ALA A 45 20.03 -2.61 -3.28
N ALA A 46 20.12 -1.33 -2.92
CA ALA A 46 19.42 -0.74 -1.78
C ALA A 46 17.90 -0.84 -1.95
N VAL A 47 17.38 -0.45 -3.10
CA VAL A 47 15.94 -0.57 -3.40
C VAL A 47 15.50 -2.03 -3.40
N GLY A 48 16.28 -2.92 -4.03
CA GLY A 48 15.96 -4.34 -4.11
C GLY A 48 15.91 -5.04 -2.74
N SER A 49 16.88 -4.75 -1.87
CA SER A 49 16.94 -5.35 -0.52
C SER A 49 15.80 -4.88 0.39
N THR A 50 15.32 -3.64 0.22
CA THR A 50 14.24 -3.10 1.03
C THR A 50 12.84 -3.48 0.54
N THR A 51 12.69 -3.80 -0.74
CA THR A 51 11.39 -4.07 -1.38
C THR A 51 10.63 -5.22 -0.70
N ALA A 52 11.31 -6.30 -0.33
CA ALA A 52 10.68 -7.43 0.33
C ALA A 52 10.08 -7.05 1.70
N LEU A 53 10.82 -6.32 2.52
CA LEU A 53 10.35 -5.84 3.82
C LEU A 53 9.18 -4.87 3.67
N ILE A 54 9.32 -3.89 2.80
CA ILE A 54 8.27 -2.91 2.51
C ILE A 54 6.99 -3.62 2.07
N ASN A 55 7.09 -4.61 1.17
CA ASN A 55 5.94 -5.36 0.68
C ASN A 55 5.23 -6.16 1.79
N ILE A 56 5.97 -6.79 2.71
CA ILE A 56 5.36 -7.51 3.83
C ILE A 56 4.49 -6.57 4.65
N PHE A 57 5.04 -5.45 5.09
CA PHE A 57 4.29 -4.47 5.90
C PHE A 57 3.13 -3.85 5.13
N THR A 58 3.37 -3.44 3.89
CA THR A 58 2.36 -2.82 3.03
C THR A 58 1.19 -3.75 2.78
N ASN A 59 1.46 -5.01 2.39
CA ASN A 59 0.39 -5.98 2.08
C ASN A 59 -0.43 -6.36 3.32
N LEU A 60 0.18 -6.41 4.50
CA LEU A 60 -0.55 -6.61 5.75
C LEU A 60 -1.65 -5.56 5.94
N PHE A 61 -1.31 -4.29 5.76
CA PHE A 61 -2.27 -3.18 5.95
C PHE A 61 -3.24 -3.02 4.78
N ILE A 62 -2.83 -3.31 3.55
CA ILE A 62 -3.75 -3.42 2.42
C ILE A 62 -4.81 -4.50 2.71
N GLY A 63 -4.40 -5.65 3.26
CA GLY A 63 -5.33 -6.69 3.69
C GLY A 63 -6.37 -6.19 4.69
N ILE A 64 -5.96 -5.40 5.68
CA ILE A 64 -6.89 -4.79 6.65
C ILE A 64 -7.83 -3.78 5.96
N SER A 65 -7.33 -3.00 5.01
CA SER A 65 -8.15 -2.03 4.25
C SER A 65 -9.24 -2.70 3.41
N LEU A 66 -9.03 -3.94 2.97
CA LEU A 66 -10.06 -4.74 2.28
C LEU A 66 -11.25 -5.03 3.19
N GLY A 67 -11.04 -5.22 4.49
CA GLY A 67 -12.11 -5.32 5.48
C GLY A 67 -12.99 -4.08 5.52
N ALA A 68 -12.39 -2.89 5.49
CA ALA A 68 -13.13 -1.63 5.41
C ALA A 68 -13.95 -1.51 4.12
N ASN A 69 -13.39 -1.96 2.98
CA ASN A 69 -14.10 -2.02 1.70
C ASN A 69 -15.37 -2.89 1.78
N VAL A 70 -15.26 -4.09 2.34
CA VAL A 70 -16.38 -5.03 2.48
C VAL A 70 -17.49 -4.45 3.36
N LEU A 71 -17.14 -3.83 4.49
CA LEU A 71 -18.10 -3.19 5.38
C LEU A 71 -18.79 -2.01 4.70
N ALA A 72 -18.03 -1.13 4.04
CA ALA A 72 -18.56 0.00 3.31
C ALA A 72 -19.53 -0.46 2.20
N ALA A 73 -19.15 -1.45 1.40
CA ALA A 73 -19.99 -2.02 0.34
C ALA A 73 -21.30 -2.60 0.90
N ARG A 74 -21.22 -3.30 2.04
CA ARG A 74 -22.41 -3.89 2.70
C ARG A 74 -23.39 -2.82 3.19
N PHE A 75 -22.91 -1.79 3.86
CA PHE A 75 -23.76 -0.71 4.38
C PHE A 75 -24.31 0.15 3.25
N TYR A 76 -23.52 0.41 2.22
CA TYR A 76 -23.99 1.10 1.03
C TYR A 76 -25.13 0.36 0.32
N ALA A 77 -24.95 -0.95 0.08
CA ALA A 77 -25.96 -1.79 -0.56
C ALA A 77 -27.24 -1.93 0.28
N ALA A 78 -27.13 -1.85 1.61
CA ALA A 78 -28.26 -1.90 2.54
C ALA A 78 -28.98 -0.55 2.71
N GLY A 79 -28.52 0.53 2.08
CA GLY A 79 -29.07 1.88 2.22
C GLY A 79 -28.88 2.50 3.60
N LYS A 80 -27.94 1.99 4.39
CA LYS A 80 -27.64 2.40 5.76
C LYS A 80 -26.61 3.54 5.80
N SER A 81 -27.06 4.76 5.52
CA SER A 81 -26.17 5.91 5.40
C SER A 81 -25.44 6.30 6.68
N LYS A 82 -26.04 6.06 7.85
CA LYS A 82 -25.42 6.36 9.14
C LYS A 82 -24.24 5.41 9.41
N GLU A 83 -24.47 4.11 9.29
CA GLU A 83 -23.44 3.09 9.48
C GLU A 83 -22.34 3.19 8.43
N MET A 84 -22.69 3.62 7.22
CA MET A 84 -21.70 3.94 6.17
C MET A 84 -20.80 5.11 6.58
N SER A 85 -21.37 6.20 7.08
CA SER A 85 -20.61 7.36 7.57
C SER A 85 -19.69 6.97 8.74
N GLU A 86 -20.17 6.20 9.69
CA GLU A 86 -19.37 5.69 10.80
C GLU A 86 -18.21 4.81 10.33
N THR A 87 -18.45 3.96 9.32
CA THR A 87 -17.40 3.12 8.70
C THR A 87 -16.33 3.97 8.03
N VAL A 88 -16.71 5.03 7.31
CA VAL A 88 -15.76 5.96 6.68
C VAL A 88 -14.89 6.66 7.73
N HIS A 89 -15.50 7.24 8.76
CA HIS A 89 -14.75 7.93 9.81
C HIS A 89 -13.80 6.99 10.56
N THR A 90 -14.28 5.80 10.91
CA THR A 90 -13.46 4.78 11.57
C THR A 90 -12.29 4.36 10.68
N SER A 91 -12.53 4.16 9.39
CA SER A 91 -11.50 3.77 8.43
C SER A 91 -10.41 4.82 8.29
N VAL A 92 -10.77 6.11 8.23
CA VAL A 92 -9.80 7.22 8.19
C VAL A 92 -8.97 7.26 9.47
N THR A 93 -9.62 7.12 10.63
CA THR A 93 -8.93 7.10 11.92
C THR A 93 -7.95 5.93 12.02
N VAL A 94 -8.38 4.73 11.64
CA VAL A 94 -7.53 3.52 11.61
C VAL A 94 -6.37 3.70 10.62
N ALA A 95 -6.62 4.28 9.45
CA ALA A 95 -5.58 4.55 8.46
C ALA A 95 -4.48 5.48 9.00
N LEU A 96 -4.87 6.55 9.67
CA LEU A 96 -3.93 7.51 10.26
C LEU A 96 -3.14 6.88 11.41
N ILE A 97 -3.83 6.23 12.35
CA ILE A 97 -3.17 5.61 13.51
C ILE A 97 -2.20 4.50 13.03
N SER A 98 -2.65 3.62 12.16
CA SER A 98 -1.81 2.53 11.64
C SER A 98 -0.64 3.07 10.81
N GLY A 99 -0.86 4.11 10.00
CA GLY A 99 0.18 4.74 9.20
C GLY A 99 1.26 5.41 10.06
N VAL A 100 0.86 6.15 11.09
CA VAL A 100 1.80 6.77 12.06
C VAL A 100 2.54 5.70 12.86
N LEU A 101 1.85 4.68 13.36
CA LEU A 101 2.47 3.59 14.11
C LEU A 101 3.51 2.87 13.25
N MET A 102 3.16 2.53 12.01
CA MET A 102 4.10 1.91 11.06
C MET A 102 5.25 2.82 10.68
N GLY A 103 4.99 4.11 10.52
CA GLY A 103 6.03 5.10 10.29
C GLY A 103 7.06 5.08 11.42
N ILE A 104 6.62 5.17 12.67
CA ILE A 104 7.50 5.15 13.84
C ILE A 104 8.26 3.81 13.94
N LEU A 105 7.57 2.68 13.86
CA LEU A 105 8.20 1.37 13.91
C LEU A 105 9.21 1.17 12.78
N GLY A 106 8.86 1.57 11.56
CA GLY A 106 9.75 1.48 10.41
C GLY A 106 11.00 2.35 10.55
N LEU A 107 10.86 3.57 11.08
CA LEU A 107 12.01 4.45 11.35
C LEU A 107 12.95 3.86 12.41
N MET A 108 12.40 3.26 13.46
CA MET A 108 13.18 2.68 14.56
C MET A 108 13.90 1.39 14.13
N PHE A 109 13.21 0.52 13.40
CA PHE A 109 13.69 -0.81 13.09
C PHE A 109 14.30 -0.96 11.67
N ALA A 110 14.31 0.10 10.85
CA ALA A 110 14.81 0.04 9.48
C ALA A 110 16.19 -0.60 9.38
N ARG A 111 17.16 -0.12 10.14
CA ARG A 111 18.53 -0.62 10.10
C ARG A 111 18.63 -2.03 10.66
N PHE A 112 18.02 -2.29 11.80
CA PHE A 112 18.02 -3.60 12.44
C PHE A 112 17.44 -4.70 11.52
N SER A 113 16.35 -4.40 10.83
CA SER A 113 15.73 -5.33 9.88
C SER A 113 16.65 -5.66 8.71
N LEU A 114 17.38 -4.66 8.20
CA LEU A 114 18.34 -4.84 7.10
C LEU A 114 19.56 -5.66 7.53
N GLU A 115 20.07 -5.44 8.73
CA GLU A 115 21.15 -6.23 9.32
C GLU A 115 20.73 -7.70 9.50
N LEU A 116 19.51 -7.93 9.98
CA LEU A 116 18.95 -9.28 10.13
C LEU A 116 18.78 -10.01 8.80
N MET A 117 18.52 -9.28 7.71
CA MET A 117 18.43 -9.83 6.35
C MET A 117 19.80 -10.07 5.70
N GLY A 118 20.89 -9.74 6.36
CA GLY A 118 22.24 -9.91 5.79
C GLY A 118 22.55 -8.94 4.66
N THR A 119 21.97 -7.72 4.69
CA THR A 119 22.27 -6.68 3.69
C THR A 119 23.75 -6.29 3.77
N PRO A 120 24.49 -6.25 2.64
CA PRO A 120 25.90 -5.90 2.62
C PRO A 120 26.18 -4.52 3.22
N GLU A 121 27.32 -4.37 3.92
CA GLU A 121 27.68 -3.15 4.65
C GLU A 121 27.82 -1.91 3.75
N ASP A 122 28.24 -2.10 2.51
CA ASP A 122 28.40 -1.04 1.51
C ASP A 122 27.05 -0.47 1.03
N VAL A 123 25.96 -1.23 1.18
CA VAL A 123 24.61 -0.87 0.73
C VAL A 123 23.68 -0.50 1.88
N ILE A 124 23.95 -0.99 3.10
CA ILE A 124 23.02 -0.88 4.25
C ILE A 124 22.65 0.56 4.60
N SER A 125 23.59 1.49 4.46
CA SER A 125 23.37 2.92 4.75
C SER A 125 22.34 3.54 3.81
N GLN A 126 22.46 3.26 2.51
CA GLN A 126 21.52 3.74 1.50
C GLN A 126 20.16 3.05 1.62
N SER A 127 20.16 1.75 1.89
CA SER A 127 18.95 0.95 2.14
C SER A 127 18.16 1.48 3.35
N ALA A 128 18.87 1.78 4.45
CA ALA A 128 18.25 2.32 5.66
C ALA A 128 17.67 3.72 5.42
N LEU A 129 18.37 4.57 4.67
CA LEU A 129 17.87 5.89 4.30
C LEU A 129 16.61 5.79 3.43
N TYR A 130 16.64 4.97 2.38
CA TYR A 130 15.49 4.72 1.50
C TYR A 130 14.27 4.23 2.31
N MET A 131 14.49 3.25 3.17
CA MET A 131 13.45 2.65 4.00
C MET A 131 12.86 3.67 4.98
N ARG A 132 13.69 4.54 5.59
CA ARG A 132 13.22 5.61 6.47
C ARG A 132 12.34 6.62 5.72
N ILE A 133 12.77 7.06 4.54
CA ILE A 133 11.96 7.98 3.71
C ILE A 133 10.63 7.35 3.34
N TYR A 134 10.63 6.07 2.96
CA TYR A 134 9.43 5.33 2.64
C TYR A 134 8.46 5.26 3.82
N PHE A 135 8.95 4.89 5.01
CA PHE A 135 8.12 4.80 6.22
C PHE A 135 7.61 6.17 6.70
N LEU A 136 8.30 7.25 6.39
CA LEU A 136 7.82 8.61 6.66
C LEU A 136 6.57 8.95 5.81
N GLY A 137 6.47 8.38 4.62
CA GLY A 137 5.30 8.49 3.75
C GLY A 137 4.13 7.56 4.11
N MET A 138 4.32 6.61 5.03
CA MET A 138 3.31 5.60 5.38
C MET A 138 1.95 6.15 5.81
N PRO A 139 1.82 7.21 6.61
CA PRO A 139 0.52 7.75 6.97
C PRO A 139 -0.30 8.18 5.75
N PHE A 140 0.33 8.80 4.76
CA PHE A 140 -0.32 9.22 3.52
C PHE A 140 -0.67 8.03 2.64
N PHE A 141 0.21 7.05 2.58
CA PHE A 141 -0.01 5.81 1.84
C PHE A 141 -1.19 5.01 2.41
N MET A 142 -1.28 4.90 3.73
CA MET A 142 -2.40 4.24 4.39
C MET A 142 -3.71 4.98 4.15
N LEU A 143 -3.71 6.30 4.29
CA LEU A 143 -4.88 7.12 4.03
C LEU A 143 -5.38 6.95 2.58
N TYR A 144 -4.46 6.93 1.62
CA TYR A 144 -4.77 6.65 0.22
C TYR A 144 -5.40 5.26 0.03
N ASN A 145 -4.82 4.21 0.61
CA ASN A 145 -5.33 2.84 0.45
C ASN A 145 -6.73 2.66 1.04
N TYR A 146 -6.97 3.16 2.25
CA TYR A 146 -8.28 3.10 2.89
C TYR A 146 -9.32 3.96 2.15
N GLY A 147 -8.95 5.18 1.73
CA GLY A 147 -9.80 6.02 0.91
C GLY A 147 -10.17 5.38 -0.42
N ALA A 148 -9.20 4.82 -1.13
CA ALA A 148 -9.42 4.09 -2.37
C ALA A 148 -10.27 2.82 -2.16
N ALA A 149 -10.12 2.11 -1.03
CA ALA A 149 -10.94 0.97 -0.67
C ALA A 149 -12.40 1.35 -0.50
N ILE A 150 -12.67 2.46 0.21
CA ILE A 150 -14.03 2.98 0.40
C ILE A 150 -14.63 3.46 -0.92
N LEU A 151 -13.88 4.22 -1.73
CA LEU A 151 -14.36 4.69 -3.03
C LEU A 151 -14.69 3.57 -4.00
N ARG A 152 -13.99 2.44 -3.92
CA ARG A 152 -14.34 1.24 -4.71
C ARG A 152 -15.57 0.50 -4.21
N ALA A 153 -16.01 0.77 -2.98
CA ALA A 153 -17.18 0.14 -2.38
C ALA A 153 -18.51 0.81 -2.75
N VAL A 154 -18.45 2.07 -3.17
CA VAL A 154 -19.58 2.94 -3.50
C VAL A 154 -19.75 3.03 -5.02
#